data_0d1bd3a261d98af3a4beef1264da8284
#
_entry.id   0d1bd3a261d98af3a4beef1264da8284
#
_cell.length_a   1.000
_cell.length_b   1.000
_cell.length_c   1.000
_cell.angle_alpha   90.00
_cell.angle_beta   90.00
_cell.angle_gamma   90.00
#
_symmetry.space_group_name_H-M   'P 1'
#
loop_
_entity.id
_entity.type
_entity.pdbx_description
1 polymer ?
#
loop_
_entity_poly.entity_id
_entity_poly.type
_entity_poly.pdbx_seq_one_letter_code
_entity_poly.pdbx_strand_id
1 'polypeptide(L)'
;MRRHTSPAAWEVEFTDEFGAWWARLSEGAQEDIDTCVRVLERKGPHLGYPYSSDVRGAKHANLRELRVQHAGRPYRVLYAFDPRRTAILLIGGDKTGNSRWYDEYVPVADRLYDEHLVELRKEGWI
;
A
#
# COMPACT_ATOMS: atom_id res chain seq x y z
N MET A 1 6.37 -12.64 -2.10
CA MET A 1 5.28 -11.68 -2.28
C MET A 1 3.99 -12.39 -2.61
N ARG A 2 2.92 -11.99 -1.98
CA ARG A 2 1.61 -12.56 -2.25
C ARG A 2 0.82 -11.69 -3.20
N ARG A 3 -0.12 -12.32 -3.90
CA ARG A 3 -0.96 -11.67 -4.89
C ARG A 3 -2.43 -11.75 -4.46
N HIS A 4 -3.13 -10.62 -4.61
CA HIS A 4 -4.58 -10.53 -4.42
C HIS A 4 -5.17 -10.04 -5.74
N THR A 5 -6.02 -10.84 -6.38
CA THR A 5 -6.58 -10.52 -7.70
C THR A 5 -8.06 -10.77 -7.76
N SER A 6 -8.73 -10.04 -8.65
CA SER A 6 -10.11 -10.27 -9.04
C SER A 6 -10.19 -10.23 -10.57
N PRO A 7 -11.01 -11.10 -11.23
CA PRO A 7 -11.02 -11.21 -12.69
C PRO A 7 -11.30 -9.91 -13.44
N ALA A 8 -12.08 -9.01 -12.86
CA ALA A 8 -12.47 -7.75 -13.50
C ALA A 8 -11.76 -6.55 -12.92
N ALA A 9 -10.62 -6.75 -12.26
CA ALA A 9 -10.00 -5.73 -11.45
C ALA A 9 -8.49 -5.63 -11.69
N TRP A 10 -7.91 -4.56 -11.15
CA TRP A 10 -6.46 -4.37 -11.13
C TRP A 10 -5.83 -5.34 -10.15
N GLU A 11 -4.66 -5.86 -10.49
CA GLU A 11 -3.93 -6.74 -9.58
C GLU A 11 -3.34 -5.97 -8.42
N VAL A 12 -3.33 -6.60 -7.25
CA VAL A 12 -2.72 -6.08 -6.02
C VAL A 12 -1.82 -7.16 -5.44
N GLU A 13 -0.58 -6.79 -5.16
CA GLU A 13 0.40 -7.63 -4.49
C GLU A 13 0.88 -6.91 -3.24
N PHE A 14 1.59 -7.60 -2.37
CA PHE A 14 2.12 -6.96 -1.18
C PHE A 14 3.47 -7.57 -0.77
N THR A 15 4.25 -6.74 -0.09
CA THR A 15 5.56 -7.13 0.42
C THR A 15 5.44 -8.02 1.64
N ASP A 16 6.53 -8.71 1.98
CA ASP A 16 6.60 -9.48 3.22
C ASP A 16 6.41 -8.59 4.44
N GLU A 17 6.95 -7.38 4.39
CA GLU A 17 6.81 -6.39 5.47
C GLU A 17 5.35 -5.99 5.68
N PHE A 18 4.63 -5.74 4.62
CA PHE A 18 3.19 -5.47 4.72
C PHE A 18 2.47 -6.69 5.32
N GLY A 19 2.77 -7.88 4.84
CA GLY A 19 2.15 -9.11 5.34
C GLY A 19 2.41 -9.34 6.82
N ALA A 20 3.62 -9.05 7.31
CA ALA A 20 3.96 -9.17 8.71
C ALA A 20 3.17 -8.17 9.57
N TRP A 21 3.03 -6.93 9.11
CA TRP A 21 2.22 -5.93 9.79
C TRP A 21 0.74 -6.35 9.83
N TRP A 22 0.20 -6.75 8.69
CA TRP A 22 -1.17 -7.23 8.55
C TRP A 22 -1.50 -8.35 9.54
N ALA A 23 -0.60 -9.32 9.66
CA ALA A 23 -0.82 -10.50 10.52
C ALA A 23 -0.97 -10.15 12.00
N ARG A 24 -0.48 -8.98 12.44
CA ARG A 24 -0.57 -8.55 13.83
C ARG A 24 -1.84 -7.76 14.12
N LEU A 25 -2.62 -7.40 13.11
CA LEU A 25 -3.81 -6.58 13.28
C LEU A 25 -4.99 -7.40 13.80
N SER A 26 -5.92 -6.71 14.45
CA SER A 26 -7.19 -7.31 14.80
C SER A 26 -7.96 -7.69 13.55
N GLU A 27 -8.88 -8.64 13.68
CA GLU A 27 -9.74 -9.06 12.58
C GLU A 27 -10.54 -7.89 12.02
N GLY A 28 -11.07 -7.01 12.88
CA GLY A 28 -11.82 -5.84 12.44
C GLY A 28 -10.98 -4.87 11.64
N ALA A 29 -9.74 -4.62 12.06
CA ALA A 29 -8.83 -3.76 11.30
C ALA A 29 -8.49 -4.37 9.95
N GLN A 30 -8.26 -5.68 9.90
CA GLN A 30 -8.02 -6.39 8.64
C GLN A 30 -9.21 -6.26 7.69
N GLU A 31 -10.42 -6.39 8.19
CA GLU A 31 -11.63 -6.25 7.37
C GLU A 31 -11.76 -4.85 6.77
N ASP A 32 -11.51 -3.80 7.57
CA ASP A 32 -11.61 -2.43 7.09
C ASP A 32 -10.53 -2.11 6.03
N ILE A 33 -9.32 -2.61 6.24
CA ILE A 33 -8.24 -2.45 5.26
C ILE A 33 -8.58 -3.21 3.98
N ASP A 34 -9.04 -4.46 4.11
CA ASP A 34 -9.41 -5.28 2.95
C ASP A 34 -10.51 -4.60 2.12
N THR A 35 -11.49 -3.97 2.77
CA THR A 35 -12.52 -3.21 2.07
C THR A 35 -11.91 -2.12 1.19
N CYS A 36 -10.95 -1.38 1.71
CA CYS A 36 -10.25 -0.34 0.95
C CYS A 36 -9.40 -0.92 -0.18
N VAL A 37 -8.76 -2.06 0.05
CA VAL A 37 -8.00 -2.75 -0.99
C VAL A 37 -8.91 -3.20 -2.13
N ARG A 38 -10.13 -3.65 -1.82
CA ARG A 38 -11.11 -4.01 -2.86
C ARG A 38 -11.56 -2.80 -3.68
N VAL A 39 -11.68 -1.63 -3.06
CA VAL A 39 -11.95 -0.38 -3.79
C VAL A 39 -10.78 -0.07 -4.72
N LEU A 40 -9.55 -0.22 -4.23
CA LEU A 40 -8.35 -0.04 -5.06
C LEU A 40 -8.34 -0.99 -6.26
N GLU A 41 -8.70 -2.26 -6.06
CA GLU A 41 -8.80 -3.23 -7.15
C GLU A 41 -9.78 -2.79 -8.23
N ARG A 42 -10.91 -2.20 -7.85
CA ARG A 42 -11.92 -1.77 -8.82
C ARG A 42 -11.54 -0.49 -9.54
N LYS A 43 -10.96 0.47 -8.82
CA LYS A 43 -10.67 1.81 -9.35
C LYS A 43 -9.27 1.94 -9.92
N GLY A 44 -8.35 1.13 -9.45
CA GLY A 44 -6.96 1.16 -9.91
C GLY A 44 -6.29 2.51 -9.70
N PRO A 45 -5.50 2.96 -10.68
CA PRO A 45 -4.82 4.26 -10.59
C PRO A 45 -5.76 5.47 -10.51
N HIS A 46 -7.05 5.28 -10.78
CA HIS A 46 -8.06 6.35 -10.72
C HIS A 46 -8.61 6.58 -9.31
N LEU A 47 -8.24 5.73 -8.35
CA LEU A 47 -8.72 5.89 -6.99
C LEU A 47 -8.19 7.18 -6.38
N GLY A 48 -9.09 8.02 -5.91
CA GLY A 48 -8.76 9.30 -5.31
C GLY A 48 -9.33 9.45 -3.91
N TYR A 49 -9.24 10.66 -3.41
CA TYR A 49 -9.75 11.04 -2.09
C TYR A 49 -11.25 10.71 -1.99
N PRO A 50 -11.78 10.20 -0.86
CA PRO A 50 -11.09 10.08 0.43
C PRO A 50 -10.35 8.75 0.65
N TYR A 51 -10.38 7.83 -0.29
CA TYR A 51 -9.78 6.50 -0.14
C TYR A 51 -8.27 6.51 -0.38
N SER A 52 -7.81 7.39 -1.25
CA SER A 52 -6.39 7.46 -1.62
C SER A 52 -5.96 8.90 -1.78
N SER A 53 -4.71 9.17 -1.49
CA SER A 53 -4.11 10.49 -1.72
C SER A 53 -2.62 10.37 -2.02
N ASP A 54 -2.07 11.46 -2.56
CA ASP A 54 -0.65 11.57 -2.86
C ASP A 54 0.17 11.60 -1.57
N VAL A 55 1.41 11.15 -1.66
CA VAL A 55 2.36 11.19 -0.54
C VAL A 55 3.44 12.21 -0.87
N ARG A 56 3.66 13.14 0.06
CA ARG A 56 4.70 14.16 -0.07
C ARG A 56 6.04 13.66 0.45
N GLY A 57 7.12 14.14 -0.16
CA GLY A 57 8.47 13.86 0.32
C GLY A 57 9.01 12.49 -0.04
N ALA A 58 8.29 11.71 -0.85
CA ALA A 58 8.77 10.44 -1.32
C ALA A 58 9.79 10.62 -2.44
N LYS A 59 10.78 9.73 -2.49
CA LYS A 59 11.72 9.62 -3.59
C LYS A 59 10.99 9.23 -4.88
N HIS A 60 10.05 8.27 -4.76
CA HIS A 60 9.22 7.82 -5.87
C HIS A 60 7.95 8.66 -5.96
N ALA A 61 7.80 9.40 -7.07
CA ALA A 61 6.68 10.31 -7.27
C ALA A 61 5.32 9.59 -7.37
N ASN A 62 5.33 8.29 -7.68
CA ASN A 62 4.11 7.49 -7.78
C ASN A 62 3.67 6.86 -6.47
N LEU A 63 4.35 7.14 -5.36
CA LEU A 63 3.95 6.65 -4.05
C LEU A 63 2.64 7.29 -3.62
N ARG A 64 1.71 6.49 -3.15
CA ARG A 64 0.39 6.92 -2.68
C ARG A 64 0.05 6.27 -1.36
N GLU A 65 -1.00 6.75 -0.70
CA GLU A 65 -1.50 6.15 0.54
C GLU A 65 -2.97 5.74 0.38
N LEU A 66 -3.31 4.56 0.89
CA LEU A 66 -4.71 4.21 1.20
C LEU A 66 -5.02 4.76 2.58
N ARG A 67 -6.19 5.35 2.71
CA ARG A 67 -6.67 6.00 3.93
C ARG A 67 -7.77 5.14 4.52
N VAL A 68 -7.49 4.51 5.65
CA VAL A 68 -8.41 3.57 6.29
C VAL A 68 -8.71 4.06 7.70
N GLN A 69 -9.98 4.09 8.07
CA GLN A 69 -10.40 4.38 9.43
C GLN A 69 -10.92 3.09 10.08
N HIS A 70 -10.45 2.81 11.28
CA HIS A 70 -10.94 1.68 12.06
C HIS A 70 -10.97 2.06 13.53
N ALA A 71 -12.12 1.92 14.17
CA ALA A 71 -12.30 2.20 15.61
C ALA A 71 -11.74 3.57 16.02
N GLY A 72 -11.96 4.59 15.20
CA GLY A 72 -11.46 5.93 15.43
C GLY A 72 -9.98 6.13 15.17
N ARG A 73 -9.27 5.13 14.65
CA ARG A 73 -7.84 5.19 14.37
C ARG A 73 -7.57 5.38 12.87
N PRO A 74 -6.66 6.30 12.52
CA PRO A 74 -6.27 6.50 11.12
C PRO A 74 -5.15 5.53 10.74
N TYR A 75 -5.51 4.47 10.01
CA TYR A 75 -4.54 3.58 9.39
C TYR A 75 -4.17 4.11 8.00
N ARG A 76 -2.93 3.92 7.62
CA ARG A 76 -2.44 4.26 6.28
C ARG A 76 -1.67 3.08 5.70
N VAL A 77 -1.87 2.82 4.41
CA VAL A 77 -1.10 1.82 3.67
C VAL A 77 -0.41 2.55 2.52
N LEU A 78 0.92 2.55 2.54
CA LEU A 78 1.70 3.15 1.47
C LEU A 78 1.84 2.15 0.33
N TYR A 79 1.55 2.58 -0.89
CA TYR A 79 1.54 1.71 -2.06
C TYR A 79 1.93 2.49 -3.32
N ALA A 80 2.23 1.75 -4.39
CA ALA A 80 2.47 2.33 -5.71
C ALA A 80 2.03 1.35 -6.78
N PHE A 81 1.62 1.86 -7.94
CA PHE A 81 1.48 1.04 -9.14
C PHE A 81 2.85 0.90 -9.79
N ASP A 82 3.29 -0.33 -10.02
CA ASP A 82 4.59 -0.58 -10.61
C ASP A 82 4.51 -0.54 -12.15
N PRO A 83 5.65 -0.71 -12.85
CA PRO A 83 5.65 -0.68 -14.33
C PRO A 83 4.75 -1.71 -14.99
N ARG A 84 4.40 -2.80 -14.31
CA ARG A 84 3.41 -3.78 -14.79
C ARG A 84 1.98 -3.28 -14.63
N ARG A 85 1.77 -2.11 -13.97
CA ARG A 85 0.48 -1.56 -13.58
C ARG A 85 -0.22 -2.43 -12.52
N THR A 86 0.57 -3.05 -11.67
CA THR A 86 0.12 -3.80 -10.49
C THR A 86 0.35 -2.92 -9.26
N ALA A 87 -0.63 -2.83 -8.37
CA ALA A 87 -0.47 -2.10 -7.12
C ALA A 87 0.34 -2.95 -6.14
N ILE A 88 1.38 -2.36 -5.55
CA ILE A 88 2.19 -3.02 -4.54
C ILE A 88 1.94 -2.34 -3.21
N LEU A 89 1.35 -3.06 -2.25
CA LEU A 89 1.18 -2.60 -0.89
C LEU A 89 2.53 -2.78 -0.18
N LEU A 90 3.15 -1.67 0.21
CA LEU A 90 4.54 -1.67 0.66
C LEU A 90 4.65 -1.82 2.18
N ILE A 91 3.97 -0.97 2.91
CA ILE A 91 3.98 -0.98 4.38
C ILE A 91 2.73 -0.26 4.88
N GLY A 92 2.24 -0.66 6.03
CA GLY A 92 1.11 0.00 6.66
C GLY A 92 1.42 0.37 8.11
N GLY A 93 0.59 1.21 8.67
CA GLY A 93 0.72 1.60 10.07
C GLY A 93 -0.50 2.36 10.57
N ASP A 94 -0.64 2.36 11.89
CA ASP A 94 -1.60 3.18 12.61
C ASP A 94 -0.88 4.47 12.99
N LYS A 95 -1.33 5.60 12.44
CA LYS A 95 -0.64 6.87 12.72
C LYS A 95 -1.22 7.64 13.89
N THR A 96 -2.09 7.00 14.68
CA THR A 96 -2.65 7.61 15.89
C THR A 96 -1.54 8.10 16.81
N GLY A 97 -1.60 9.39 17.17
CA GLY A 97 -0.65 9.97 18.12
C GLY A 97 0.78 10.07 17.62
N ASN A 98 1.03 9.86 16.34
CA ASN A 98 2.38 9.93 15.78
C ASN A 98 2.44 11.03 14.70
N SER A 99 2.85 12.23 15.09
CA SER A 99 2.97 13.36 14.16
C SER A 99 4.11 13.18 13.15
N ARG A 100 4.99 12.22 13.40
CA ARG A 100 6.15 11.93 12.53
C ARG A 100 5.97 10.66 11.71
N TRP A 101 4.73 10.16 11.62
CA TRP A 101 4.47 8.90 10.94
C TRP A 101 5.02 8.89 9.52
N TYR A 102 4.75 9.93 8.73
CA TYR A 102 5.25 10.00 7.34
C TYR A 102 6.77 10.10 7.28
N ASP A 103 7.39 10.86 8.20
CA ASP A 103 8.85 10.97 8.26
C ASP A 103 9.51 9.61 8.49
N GLU A 104 8.85 8.74 9.25
CA GLU A 104 9.36 7.41 9.57
C GLU A 104 9.05 6.39 8.47
N TYR A 105 7.84 6.41 7.92
CA TYR A 105 7.37 5.33 7.05
C TYR A 105 7.58 5.58 5.55
N VAL A 106 7.62 6.83 5.10
CA VAL A 106 7.84 7.12 3.67
C VAL A 106 9.22 6.62 3.21
N PRO A 107 10.31 6.82 3.96
CA PRO A 107 11.60 6.25 3.55
C PRO A 107 11.59 4.72 3.50
N VAL A 108 10.85 4.07 4.39
CA VAL A 108 10.71 2.60 4.37
C VAL A 108 9.99 2.18 3.09
N ALA A 109 8.90 2.86 2.74
CA ALA A 109 8.15 2.55 1.53
C ALA A 109 9.00 2.75 0.28
N ASP A 110 9.77 3.84 0.20
CA ASP A 110 10.69 4.08 -0.92
C ASP A 110 11.71 2.95 -1.06
N ARG A 111 12.31 2.51 0.05
CA ARG A 111 13.27 1.41 0.04
C ARG A 111 12.62 0.11 -0.43
N LEU A 112 11.44 -0.20 0.08
CA LEU A 112 10.72 -1.42 -0.31
C LEU A 112 10.33 -1.39 -1.79
N TYR A 113 9.98 -0.22 -2.30
CA TYR A 113 9.69 -0.10 -3.73
C TYR A 113 10.96 -0.27 -4.58
N ASP A 114 12.10 0.27 -4.14
CA ASP A 114 13.38 0.03 -4.81
C ASP A 114 13.69 -1.47 -4.88
N GLU A 115 13.51 -2.19 -3.77
CA GLU A 115 13.74 -3.63 -3.72
C GLU A 115 12.79 -4.38 -4.66
N HIS A 116 11.53 -3.95 -4.71
CA HIS A 116 10.54 -4.53 -5.60
C HIS A 116 10.96 -4.36 -7.07
N LEU A 117 11.42 -3.19 -7.46
CA LEU A 117 11.88 -2.94 -8.84
C LEU A 117 13.08 -3.82 -9.19
N VAL A 118 14.00 -4.03 -8.25
CA VAL A 118 15.13 -4.95 -8.47
C VAL A 118 14.63 -6.36 -8.75
N GLU A 119 13.65 -6.85 -7.97
CA GLU A 119 13.08 -8.17 -8.18
C GLU A 119 12.39 -8.29 -9.55
N LEU A 120 11.65 -7.27 -9.96
CA LEU A 120 11.01 -7.26 -11.28
C LEU A 120 12.02 -7.36 -12.41
N ARG A 121 13.18 -6.68 -12.28
CA ARG A 121 14.25 -6.76 -13.28
C ARG A 121 14.87 -8.14 -13.32
N LYS A 122 15.13 -8.74 -12.16
CA LYS A 122 15.67 -10.11 -12.09
C LYS A 122 14.75 -11.13 -12.71
N GLU A 123 13.44 -10.93 -12.56
CA GLU A 123 12.42 -11.83 -13.09
C GLU A 123 12.09 -11.55 -14.57
N GLY A 124 12.66 -10.51 -15.12
CA GLY A 124 12.47 -10.17 -16.53
C GLY A 124 11.19 -9.41 -16.85
N TRP A 125 10.53 -8.84 -15.87
CA TRP A 125 9.32 -8.05 -16.08
C TRP A 125 9.60 -6.65 -16.66
N ILE A 126 10.76 -6.13 -16.34
CA ILE A 126 11.13 -4.77 -16.77
C ILE A 126 12.61 -4.70 -17.14
#